data_a63b6a838f8f97993193a4d6f741fed1
#
_entry.id   a63b6a838f8f97993193a4d6f741fed1
#
_cell.length_a   1.000
_cell.length_b   1.000
_cell.length_c   1.000
_cell.angle_alpha   90.00
_cell.angle_beta   90.00
_cell.angle_gamma   90.00
#
_symmetry.space_group_name_H-M   'P 1'
#
loop_
_entity.id
_entity.type
_entity.pdbx_description
1 polymer ?
#
loop_
_entity_poly.entity_id
_entity_poly.type
_entity_poly.pdbx_seq_one_letter_code
_entity_poly.pdbx_strand_id
1 'polypeptide(L)'
;VSYTFISHLGVYRREILKHIGGFRVGYEGSQDHDLALRTALESSPDQIIHIPRVLYHWRAHSESTASNPDSKDYTTESGHRAVQDFLDEQHRRGGVKATARIKARNRFTCQWEIPEKPPSVELIIPTRDQSEVLNLAVDSIIAKTTYTNYTITIVDNQSTNVATKNLFKKLKREHAGKINIIKYNKRFNYSALNNFAV
;
A
#
# COMPACT_ATOMS: atom_id res chain seq x y z
N VAL A 1 1.97 1.73 8.05
CA VAL A 1 2.12 3.14 8.46
C VAL A 1 0.77 3.82 8.61
N SER A 2 -0.17 3.58 7.69
CA SER A 2 -1.48 4.29 7.63
C SER A 2 -2.42 4.04 8.81
N TYR A 3 -2.18 3.05 9.60
CA TYR A 3 -3.03 2.62 10.72
C TYR A 3 -2.22 1.76 11.70
N THR A 4 -2.50 1.92 13.00
CA THR A 4 -1.88 1.09 14.04
C THR A 4 -2.59 -0.26 14.11
N PHE A 5 -1.92 -1.33 13.68
CA PHE A 5 -2.42 -2.70 13.81
C PHE A 5 -1.59 -3.55 14.79
N ILE A 6 -0.49 -2.99 15.30
CA ILE A 6 0.39 -3.60 16.30
C ILE A 6 -0.05 -3.11 17.68
N SER A 7 -1.27 -3.41 18.08
CA SER A 7 -1.70 -3.10 19.45
C SER A 7 -2.15 -4.39 20.13
N HIS A 8 -1.76 -4.56 21.37
CA HIS A 8 -2.18 -5.57 22.31
C HIS A 8 -2.01 -7.03 21.79
N LEU A 9 -0.87 -7.66 21.99
CA LEU A 9 0.28 -7.24 22.78
C LEU A 9 1.50 -7.04 21.88
N GLY A 10 2.14 -5.88 21.92
CA GLY A 10 3.46 -5.64 21.32
C GLY A 10 4.56 -5.97 22.32
N VAL A 11 5.51 -6.85 21.94
CA VAL A 11 6.68 -7.19 22.74
C VAL A 11 7.93 -6.68 22.04
N TYR A 12 8.73 -5.91 22.75
CA TYR A 12 9.91 -5.24 22.20
C TYR A 12 11.18 -5.65 22.95
N ARG A 13 12.27 -5.84 22.22
CA ARG A 13 13.58 -6.07 22.85
C ARG A 13 14.03 -4.82 23.62
N ARG A 14 14.47 -4.99 24.84
CA ARG A 14 14.89 -3.90 25.73
C ARG A 14 16.01 -3.06 25.13
N GLU A 15 16.94 -3.68 24.41
CA GLU A 15 18.08 -3.00 23.78
C GLU A 15 17.61 -2.01 22.72
N ILE A 16 16.62 -2.38 21.88
CA ILE A 16 16.02 -1.50 20.90
C ILE A 16 15.32 -0.33 21.60
N LEU A 17 14.54 -0.60 22.64
CA LEU A 17 13.86 0.46 23.40
C LEU A 17 14.83 1.47 24.01
N LYS A 18 15.96 0.99 24.55
CA LYS A 18 17.03 1.88 25.05
C LYS A 18 17.66 2.70 23.95
N HIS A 19 17.92 2.09 22.79
CA HIS A 19 18.52 2.75 21.64
C HIS A 19 17.63 3.88 21.12
N ILE A 20 16.33 3.64 20.95
CA ILE A 20 15.38 4.63 20.45
C ILE A 20 14.85 5.61 21.52
N GLY A 21 15.25 5.45 22.78
CA GLY A 21 14.86 6.35 23.87
C GLY A 21 13.46 6.10 24.47
N GLY A 22 12.84 4.93 24.21
CA GLY A 22 11.52 4.58 24.76
C GLY A 22 10.36 5.43 24.23
N PHE A 23 9.37 5.70 25.09
CA PHE A 23 8.25 6.58 24.74
C PHE A 23 8.67 8.05 24.68
N ARG A 24 8.09 8.80 23.75
CA ARG A 24 8.33 10.24 23.58
C ARG A 24 7.19 11.06 24.16
N VAL A 25 7.51 12.17 24.81
CA VAL A 25 6.54 13.18 25.23
C VAL A 25 5.94 13.86 23.99
N GLY A 26 4.64 14.18 24.02
CA GLY A 26 3.92 14.81 22.92
C GLY A 26 3.26 13.82 21.94
N TYR A 27 3.34 12.51 22.20
CA TYR A 27 2.66 11.48 21.41
C TYR A 27 1.58 10.74 22.20
N GLU A 28 1.09 11.37 23.26
CA GLU A 28 0.05 10.79 24.13
C GLU A 28 -1.18 10.41 23.30
N GLY A 29 -1.71 9.22 23.57
CA GLY A 29 -2.83 8.62 22.83
C GLY A 29 -2.46 7.94 21.51
N SER A 30 -1.21 8.11 21.02
CA SER A 30 -0.63 7.39 19.88
C SER A 30 0.83 6.98 20.14
N GLN A 31 1.23 6.93 21.41
CA GLN A 31 2.58 6.57 21.84
C GLN A 31 3.00 5.15 21.43
N ASP A 32 2.06 4.24 21.36
CA ASP A 32 2.25 2.87 20.88
C ASP A 32 2.54 2.83 19.37
N HIS A 33 1.83 3.65 18.60
CA HIS A 33 2.07 3.80 17.17
C HIS A 33 3.45 4.41 16.89
N ASP A 34 3.79 5.49 17.59
CA ASP A 34 5.12 6.12 17.51
C ASP A 34 6.24 5.13 17.85
N LEU A 35 6.10 4.41 18.96
CA LEU A 35 7.09 3.40 19.39
C LEU A 35 7.25 2.29 18.36
N ALA A 36 6.15 1.78 17.82
CA ALA A 36 6.17 0.71 16.81
C ALA A 36 6.87 1.17 15.53
N LEU A 37 6.57 2.38 15.05
CA LEU A 37 7.20 2.94 13.85
C LEU A 37 8.71 3.15 14.02
N ARG A 38 9.14 3.72 15.15
CA ARG A 38 10.59 3.90 15.44
C ARG A 38 11.31 2.57 15.63
N THR A 39 10.66 1.59 16.26
CA THR A 39 11.22 0.24 16.37
C THR A 39 11.36 -0.42 15.01
N ALA A 40 10.38 -0.26 14.13
CA ALA A 40 10.45 -0.81 12.77
C ALA A 40 11.59 -0.20 11.94
N LEU A 41 11.94 1.07 12.15
CA LEU A 41 13.10 1.70 11.50
C LEU A 41 14.45 1.09 11.93
N GLU A 42 14.53 0.57 13.14
CA GLU A 42 15.74 -0.03 13.71
C GLU A 42 15.76 -1.56 13.63
N SER A 43 14.75 -2.16 12.97
CA SER A 43 14.62 -3.60 12.85
C SER A 43 14.65 -4.03 11.39
N SER A 44 15.32 -5.15 11.11
CA SER A 44 15.17 -5.83 9.83
C SER A 44 13.88 -6.65 9.80
N PRO A 45 13.34 -6.98 8.61
CA PRO A 45 12.07 -7.72 8.49
C PRO A 45 12.05 -9.07 9.22
N ASP A 46 13.16 -9.76 9.30
CA ASP A 46 13.33 -11.05 10.01
C ASP A 46 13.31 -10.91 11.54
N GLN A 47 13.48 -9.70 12.06
CA GLN A 47 13.39 -9.40 13.49
C GLN A 47 11.97 -9.06 13.93
N ILE A 48 11.05 -8.87 13.00
CA ILE A 48 9.64 -8.56 13.27
C ILE A 48 8.83 -9.85 13.14
N ILE A 49 8.43 -10.41 14.29
CA ILE A 49 7.75 -11.70 14.35
C ILE A 49 6.26 -11.49 14.61
N HIS A 50 5.42 -11.99 13.73
CA HIS A 50 3.98 -12.08 13.95
C HIS A 50 3.61 -13.44 14.52
N ILE A 51 2.91 -13.44 15.67
CA ILE A 51 2.39 -14.67 16.29
C ILE A 51 0.88 -14.74 15.98
N PRO A 52 0.43 -15.59 15.04
CA PRO A 52 -0.96 -15.65 14.59
C PRO A 52 -1.85 -16.45 15.56
N ARG A 53 -1.93 -16.01 16.80
CA ARG A 53 -2.72 -16.63 17.86
C ARG A 53 -3.38 -15.57 18.72
N VAL A 54 -4.58 -15.86 19.26
CA VAL A 54 -5.26 -15.00 20.24
C VAL A 54 -4.61 -15.24 21.61
N LEU A 55 -3.71 -14.34 21.99
CA LEU A 55 -2.94 -14.41 23.25
C LEU A 55 -3.27 -13.28 24.22
N TYR A 56 -4.12 -12.34 23.83
CA TYR A 56 -4.48 -11.19 24.64
C TYR A 56 -5.96 -10.87 24.53
N HIS A 57 -6.60 -10.59 25.66
CA HIS A 57 -7.98 -10.16 25.78
C HIS A 57 -8.05 -8.74 26.30
N TRP A 58 -8.53 -7.81 25.48
CA TRP A 58 -8.70 -6.42 25.89
C TRP A 58 -9.99 -6.24 26.67
N ARG A 59 -9.85 -5.86 27.95
CA ARG A 59 -11.02 -5.61 28.79
C ARG A 59 -11.71 -4.30 28.39
N ALA A 60 -12.95 -4.40 27.95
CA ALA A 60 -13.80 -3.23 27.71
C ALA A 60 -14.35 -2.69 29.06
N HIS A 61 -14.31 -1.37 29.25
CA HIS A 61 -14.97 -0.65 30.34
C HIS A 61 -15.51 0.68 29.80
N SER A 62 -16.41 1.33 30.56
CA SER A 62 -17.15 2.52 30.11
C SER A 62 -16.29 3.70 29.69
N GLU A 63 -15.11 3.88 30.29
CA GLU A 63 -14.15 4.94 29.97
C GLU A 63 -13.08 4.53 28.95
N SER A 64 -13.19 3.31 28.41
CA SER A 64 -12.25 2.83 27.40
C SER A 64 -12.46 3.56 26.06
N THR A 65 -11.36 3.88 25.39
CA THR A 65 -11.40 4.39 24.00
C THR A 65 -12.09 3.45 23.02
N ALA A 66 -12.22 2.17 23.37
CA ALA A 66 -13.01 1.20 22.64
C ALA A 66 -14.52 1.45 22.74
N SER A 67 -14.99 2.05 23.86
CA SER A 67 -16.41 2.29 24.16
C SER A 67 -16.89 3.70 23.79
N ASN A 68 -15.99 4.68 23.79
CA ASN A 68 -16.34 6.08 23.46
C ASN A 68 -15.32 6.68 22.46
N PRO A 69 -15.61 6.55 21.15
CA PRO A 69 -14.74 7.05 20.09
C PRO A 69 -14.51 8.56 20.12
N ASP A 70 -15.46 9.36 20.60
CA ASP A 70 -15.42 10.84 20.48
C ASP A 70 -14.55 11.54 21.54
N SER A 71 -14.05 10.81 22.52
CA SER A 71 -13.43 11.41 23.70
C SER A 71 -11.99 11.93 23.55
N LYS A 72 -11.31 11.72 22.38
CA LYS A 72 -9.86 12.04 22.27
C LYS A 72 -9.42 12.46 20.87
N ASP A 73 -9.76 13.69 20.44
CA ASP A 73 -9.30 14.25 19.16
C ASP A 73 -7.77 14.37 19.07
N TYR A 74 -7.08 14.63 20.19
CA TYR A 74 -5.64 14.74 20.25
C TYR A 74 -4.89 13.47 19.80
N THR A 75 -5.52 12.29 19.85
CA THR A 75 -4.90 11.03 19.40
C THR A 75 -4.64 11.02 17.90
N THR A 76 -5.49 11.68 17.11
CA THR A 76 -5.33 11.78 15.66
C THR A 76 -4.16 12.67 15.31
N GLU A 77 -3.99 13.80 15.99
CA GLU A 77 -2.86 14.71 15.76
C GLU A 77 -1.52 14.07 16.18
N SER A 78 -1.49 13.41 17.34
CA SER A 78 -0.31 12.67 17.81
C SER A 78 0.05 11.54 16.85
N GLY A 79 -0.94 10.81 16.34
CA GLY A 79 -0.74 9.76 15.37
C GLY A 79 -0.27 10.28 14.02
N HIS A 80 -0.81 11.40 13.54
CA HIS A 80 -0.35 12.07 12.33
C HIS A 80 1.11 12.46 12.43
N ARG A 81 1.52 13.08 13.57
CA ARG A 81 2.90 13.45 13.84
C ARG A 81 3.83 12.24 13.86
N ALA A 82 3.42 11.14 14.51
CA ALA A 82 4.20 9.90 14.53
C ALA A 82 4.45 9.34 13.13
N VAL A 83 3.42 9.37 12.26
CA VAL A 83 3.55 8.93 10.87
C VAL A 83 4.45 9.88 10.08
N GLN A 84 4.31 11.21 10.24
CA GLN A 84 5.16 12.17 9.52
C GLN A 84 6.62 12.03 9.93
N ASP A 85 6.93 11.95 11.23
CA ASP A 85 8.30 11.74 11.72
C ASP A 85 8.93 10.46 11.15
N PHE A 86 8.14 9.39 11.08
CA PHE A 86 8.60 8.14 10.47
C PHE A 86 8.95 8.32 8.98
N LEU A 87 8.12 9.03 8.21
CA LEU A 87 8.36 9.30 6.80
C LEU A 87 9.59 10.20 6.59
N ASP A 88 9.75 11.21 7.44
CA ASP A 88 10.89 12.12 7.40
C ASP A 88 12.20 11.39 7.74
N GLU A 89 12.17 10.46 8.71
CA GLU A 89 13.33 9.62 9.02
C GLU A 89 13.64 8.65 7.89
N GLN A 90 12.64 8.03 7.27
CA GLN A 90 12.86 7.20 6.09
C GLN A 90 13.50 8.00 4.95
N HIS A 91 13.04 9.23 4.74
CA HIS A 91 13.64 10.12 3.72
C HIS A 91 15.09 10.45 4.05
N ARG A 92 15.42 10.81 5.30
CA ARG A 92 16.81 11.04 5.74
C ARG A 92 17.73 9.82 5.53
N ARG A 93 17.17 8.60 5.59
CA ARG A 93 17.88 7.35 5.29
C ARG A 93 17.93 6.99 3.80
N GLY A 94 17.56 7.91 2.90
CA GLY A 94 17.61 7.73 1.44
C GLY A 94 16.32 7.21 0.81
N GLY A 95 15.23 7.09 1.58
CA GLY A 95 13.91 6.76 1.04
C GLY A 95 13.26 7.95 0.30
N VAL A 96 12.18 7.65 -0.41
CA VAL A 96 11.39 8.67 -1.12
C VAL A 96 10.67 9.56 -0.11
N LYS A 97 10.67 10.87 -0.35
CA LYS A 97 9.95 11.84 0.47
C LYS A 97 8.44 11.63 0.39
N ALA A 98 7.77 11.74 1.54
CA ALA A 98 6.33 11.57 1.61
C ALA A 98 5.72 12.49 2.67
N THR A 99 4.45 12.83 2.49
CA THR A 99 3.66 13.63 3.43
C THR A 99 2.50 12.80 3.96
N ALA A 100 2.35 12.76 5.28
CA ALA A 100 1.20 12.17 5.93
C ALA A 100 -0.01 13.10 5.80
N ARG A 101 -1.20 12.53 5.56
CA ARG A 101 -2.48 13.25 5.56
C ARG A 101 -3.50 12.51 6.39
N ILE A 102 -4.25 13.22 7.19
CA ILE A 102 -5.37 12.66 7.95
C ILE A 102 -6.51 12.34 6.96
N LYS A 103 -6.88 11.08 6.86
CA LYS A 103 -8.01 10.61 6.05
C LYS A 103 -9.28 10.47 6.87
N ALA A 104 -9.13 10.01 8.10
CA ALA A 104 -10.17 9.88 9.10
C ALA A 104 -9.48 9.76 10.46
N ARG A 105 -10.26 9.68 11.54
CA ARG A 105 -9.73 9.50 12.90
C ARG A 105 -8.75 8.32 12.95
N ASN A 106 -7.53 8.57 13.40
CA ASN A 106 -6.44 7.60 13.50
C ASN A 106 -6.18 6.80 12.22
N ARG A 107 -6.58 7.36 11.06
CA ARG A 107 -6.28 6.80 9.74
C ARG A 107 -5.57 7.83 8.88
N PHE A 108 -4.45 7.45 8.34
CA PHE A 108 -3.57 8.32 7.59
C PHE A 108 -3.38 7.80 6.17
N THR A 109 -3.11 8.70 5.23
CA THR A 109 -2.62 8.36 3.89
C THR A 109 -1.24 8.97 3.74
N CYS A 110 -0.33 8.26 3.09
CA CYS A 110 0.99 8.77 2.75
C CYS A 110 0.98 9.17 1.28
N GLN A 111 1.25 10.44 1.03
CA GLN A 111 1.42 10.97 -0.32
C GLN A 111 2.92 11.02 -0.63
N TRP A 112 3.37 10.12 -1.50
CA TRP A 112 4.75 10.00 -1.93
C TRP A 112 5.05 11.00 -3.04
N GLU A 113 6.19 11.66 -2.97
CA GLU A 113 6.70 12.47 -4.08
C GLU A 113 7.20 11.54 -5.19
N ILE A 114 6.92 11.90 -6.43
CA ILE A 114 7.45 11.16 -7.59
C ILE A 114 8.91 11.60 -7.75
N PRO A 115 9.89 10.67 -7.70
CA PRO A 115 11.30 11.03 -7.86
C PRO A 115 11.57 11.55 -9.28
N GLU A 116 12.65 12.33 -9.44
CA GLU A 116 13.06 12.84 -10.76
C GLU A 116 13.24 11.74 -11.82
N LYS A 117 13.72 10.57 -11.38
CA LYS A 117 13.78 9.35 -12.20
C LYS A 117 12.74 8.36 -11.69
N PRO A 118 11.49 8.47 -12.14
CA PRO A 118 10.43 7.62 -11.66
C PRO A 118 10.67 6.17 -12.10
N PRO A 119 10.46 5.16 -11.20
CA PRO A 119 10.59 3.76 -11.56
C PRO A 119 9.60 3.38 -12.66
N SER A 120 9.90 2.36 -13.45
CA SER A 120 8.94 1.80 -14.40
C SER A 120 7.81 1.09 -13.65
N VAL A 121 6.58 1.31 -14.12
CA VAL A 121 5.39 0.65 -13.58
C VAL A 121 4.75 -0.16 -14.70
N GLU A 122 4.47 -1.44 -14.42
CA GLU A 122 3.71 -2.29 -15.34
C GLU A 122 2.29 -2.50 -14.80
N LEU A 123 1.30 -2.17 -15.64
CA LEU A 123 -0.11 -2.38 -15.36
C LEU A 123 -0.55 -3.68 -16.01
N ILE A 124 -0.81 -4.71 -15.22
CA ILE A 124 -1.23 -6.02 -15.69
C ILE A 124 -2.75 -6.07 -15.72
N ILE A 125 -3.34 -6.34 -16.88
CA ILE A 125 -4.79 -6.43 -17.10
C ILE A 125 -5.14 -7.84 -17.60
N PRO A 126 -5.55 -8.76 -16.73
CA PRO A 126 -6.11 -10.03 -17.16
C PRO A 126 -7.44 -9.84 -17.89
N THR A 127 -7.61 -10.52 -19.00
CA THR A 127 -8.87 -10.46 -19.74
C THR A 127 -9.21 -11.80 -20.38
N ARG A 128 -10.50 -12.04 -20.54
CA ARG A 128 -11.04 -13.06 -21.44
C ARG A 128 -12.27 -12.49 -22.07
N ASP A 129 -12.20 -12.24 -23.40
CA ASP A 129 -13.24 -11.52 -24.11
C ASP A 129 -13.52 -10.15 -23.49
N GLN A 130 -14.74 -9.66 -23.31
CA GLN A 130 -15.09 -8.38 -22.66
C GLN A 130 -14.43 -7.14 -23.32
N SER A 131 -14.47 -7.07 -24.65
CA SER A 131 -13.79 -6.01 -25.42
C SER A 131 -14.19 -4.60 -25.02
N GLU A 132 -15.45 -4.35 -24.70
CA GLU A 132 -15.95 -3.01 -24.34
C GLU A 132 -15.36 -2.54 -23.01
N VAL A 133 -15.41 -3.42 -21.97
CA VAL A 133 -14.87 -3.10 -20.65
C VAL A 133 -13.36 -2.91 -20.70
N LEU A 134 -12.66 -3.76 -21.48
CA LEU A 134 -11.22 -3.63 -21.67
C LEU A 134 -10.86 -2.31 -22.37
N ASN A 135 -11.60 -1.95 -23.43
CA ASN A 135 -11.35 -0.70 -24.16
C ASN A 135 -11.54 0.51 -23.22
N LEU A 136 -12.65 0.55 -22.47
CA LEU A 136 -12.92 1.62 -21.51
C LEU A 136 -11.83 1.73 -20.44
N ALA A 137 -11.33 0.59 -19.93
CA ALA A 137 -10.25 0.57 -18.94
C ALA A 137 -8.95 1.14 -19.52
N VAL A 138 -8.55 0.69 -20.71
CA VAL A 138 -7.32 1.16 -21.37
C VAL A 138 -7.43 2.65 -21.71
N ASP A 139 -8.53 3.09 -22.30
CA ASP A 139 -8.76 4.50 -22.65
C ASP A 139 -8.71 5.39 -21.38
N SER A 140 -9.32 4.93 -20.27
CA SER A 140 -9.29 5.64 -19.00
C SER A 140 -7.88 5.74 -18.42
N ILE A 141 -7.10 4.66 -18.47
CA ILE A 141 -5.69 4.66 -18.01
C ILE A 141 -4.89 5.67 -18.83
N ILE A 142 -4.98 5.62 -20.15
CA ILE A 142 -4.21 6.50 -21.04
C ILE A 142 -4.60 7.97 -20.85
N ALA A 143 -5.91 8.26 -20.73
CA ALA A 143 -6.40 9.62 -20.63
C ALA A 143 -6.18 10.27 -19.26
N LYS A 144 -6.18 9.49 -18.17
CA LYS A 144 -6.20 10.03 -16.81
C LYS A 144 -4.89 9.84 -16.04
N THR A 145 -3.99 8.96 -16.48
CA THR A 145 -2.74 8.68 -15.77
C THR A 145 -1.72 9.76 -16.08
N THR A 146 -1.35 10.51 -15.05
CA THR A 146 -0.31 11.56 -15.14
C THR A 146 1.11 11.00 -14.99
N TYR A 147 1.26 9.79 -14.45
CA TYR A 147 2.54 9.10 -14.37
C TYR A 147 2.97 8.64 -15.76
N THR A 148 4.16 9.02 -16.21
CA THR A 148 4.57 8.82 -17.61
C THR A 148 5.31 7.51 -17.86
N ASN A 149 6.08 7.02 -16.86
CA ASN A 149 6.92 5.83 -17.01
C ASN A 149 6.16 4.54 -16.66
N TYR A 150 5.16 4.19 -17.47
CA TYR A 150 4.42 2.94 -17.33
C TYR A 150 4.18 2.25 -18.67
N THR A 151 3.98 0.94 -18.60
CA THR A 151 3.51 0.07 -19.68
C THR A 151 2.25 -0.67 -19.25
N ILE A 152 1.48 -1.16 -20.21
CA ILE A 152 0.27 -1.95 -19.98
C ILE A 152 0.48 -3.32 -20.61
N THR A 153 0.41 -4.39 -19.80
CA THR A 153 0.42 -5.76 -20.28
C THR A 153 -0.96 -6.39 -20.12
N ILE A 154 -1.63 -6.60 -21.25
CA ILE A 154 -2.91 -7.31 -21.32
C ILE A 154 -2.63 -8.80 -21.43
N VAL A 155 -3.15 -9.57 -20.48
CA VAL A 155 -2.99 -11.03 -20.45
C VAL A 155 -4.27 -11.67 -20.96
N ASP A 156 -4.22 -12.14 -22.20
CA ASP A 156 -5.34 -12.82 -22.87
C ASP A 156 -5.46 -14.26 -22.40
N ASN A 157 -6.49 -14.54 -21.61
CA ASN A 157 -6.80 -15.91 -21.18
C ASN A 157 -7.78 -16.57 -22.13
N GLN A 158 -7.30 -16.93 -23.34
CA GLN A 158 -8.06 -17.70 -24.32
C GLN A 158 -9.32 -16.99 -24.85
N SER A 159 -9.22 -15.72 -25.22
CA SER A 159 -10.33 -14.99 -25.85
C SER A 159 -10.67 -15.60 -27.22
N THR A 160 -11.96 -15.80 -27.46
CA THR A 160 -12.50 -16.35 -28.68
C THR A 160 -13.26 -15.33 -29.53
N ASN A 161 -13.80 -14.30 -28.88
CA ASN A 161 -14.62 -13.26 -29.53
C ASN A 161 -13.81 -12.46 -30.57
N VAL A 162 -14.41 -12.28 -31.74
CA VAL A 162 -13.83 -11.52 -32.87
C VAL A 162 -13.60 -10.05 -32.49
N ALA A 163 -14.55 -9.44 -31.75
CA ALA A 163 -14.43 -8.05 -31.31
C ALA A 163 -13.20 -7.85 -30.41
N THR A 164 -12.93 -8.79 -29.49
CA THR A 164 -11.74 -8.75 -28.62
C THR A 164 -10.47 -8.89 -29.43
N LYS A 165 -10.41 -9.79 -30.38
CA LYS A 165 -9.24 -9.97 -31.27
C LYS A 165 -8.97 -8.73 -32.12
N ASN A 166 -10.02 -8.07 -32.59
CA ASN A 166 -9.91 -6.80 -33.34
C ASN A 166 -9.45 -5.67 -32.43
N LEU A 167 -9.96 -5.58 -31.21
CA LEU A 167 -9.48 -4.62 -30.19
C LEU A 167 -7.97 -4.82 -29.92
N PHE A 168 -7.51 -6.05 -29.75
CA PHE A 168 -6.08 -6.32 -29.55
C PHE A 168 -5.20 -5.80 -30.70
N LYS A 169 -5.65 -5.99 -31.94
CA LYS A 169 -4.93 -5.45 -33.11
C LYS A 169 -4.92 -3.93 -33.10
N LYS A 170 -6.06 -3.29 -32.79
CA LYS A 170 -6.19 -1.84 -32.64
C LYS A 170 -5.22 -1.29 -31.60
N LEU A 171 -5.28 -1.83 -30.37
CA LEU A 171 -4.46 -1.36 -29.25
C LEU A 171 -2.95 -1.50 -29.51
N LYS A 172 -2.50 -2.62 -30.09
CA LYS A 172 -1.10 -2.80 -30.50
C LYS A 172 -0.64 -1.77 -31.53
N ARG A 173 -1.51 -1.40 -32.49
CA ARG A 173 -1.18 -0.43 -33.52
C ARG A 173 -1.15 0.99 -32.99
N GLU A 174 -2.17 1.37 -32.20
CA GLU A 174 -2.35 2.74 -31.72
C GLU A 174 -1.42 3.09 -30.56
N HIS A 175 -0.99 2.10 -29.78
CA HIS A 175 -0.16 2.28 -28.60
C HIS A 175 1.09 1.41 -28.61
N ALA A 176 1.72 1.34 -29.78
CA ALA A 176 2.98 0.58 -29.93
C ALA A 176 4.05 1.03 -28.92
N GLY A 177 4.71 0.08 -28.27
CA GLY A 177 5.70 0.33 -27.22
C GLY A 177 5.13 0.65 -25.84
N LYS A 178 3.81 0.91 -25.72
CA LYS A 178 3.15 1.17 -24.44
C LYS A 178 2.21 0.04 -24.01
N ILE A 179 1.65 -0.69 -24.96
CA ILE A 179 0.74 -1.81 -24.70
C ILE A 179 1.32 -3.10 -25.25
N ASN A 180 1.50 -4.07 -24.36
CA ASN A 180 1.87 -5.46 -24.67
C ASN A 180 0.64 -6.36 -24.51
N ILE A 181 0.52 -7.37 -25.37
CA ILE A 181 -0.53 -8.38 -25.27
C ILE A 181 0.11 -9.76 -25.32
N ILE A 182 -0.02 -10.49 -24.23
CA ILE A 182 0.52 -11.84 -24.06
C ILE A 182 -0.61 -12.85 -23.89
N LYS A 183 -0.37 -14.10 -24.31
CA LYS A 183 -1.38 -15.16 -24.25
C LYS A 183 -1.11 -16.10 -23.08
N TYR A 184 -2.13 -16.35 -22.28
CA TYR A 184 -2.11 -17.34 -21.20
C TYR A 184 -3.06 -18.48 -21.54
N ASN A 185 -2.54 -19.56 -22.12
CA ASN A 185 -3.32 -20.69 -22.66
C ASN A 185 -3.56 -21.80 -21.63
N LYS A 186 -3.76 -21.45 -20.35
CA LYS A 186 -4.07 -22.40 -19.27
C LYS A 186 -5.43 -22.10 -18.67
N ARG A 187 -5.96 -23.05 -17.87
CA ARG A 187 -7.17 -22.80 -17.08
C ARG A 187 -7.02 -21.53 -16.25
N PHE A 188 -8.10 -20.76 -16.16
CA PHE A 188 -8.10 -19.52 -15.39
C PHE A 188 -7.70 -19.76 -13.93
N ASN A 189 -6.69 -19.03 -13.49
CA ASN A 189 -6.30 -18.86 -12.10
C ASN A 189 -5.72 -17.46 -12.00
N TYR A 190 -6.36 -16.60 -11.21
CA TYR A 190 -6.01 -15.17 -11.13
C TYR A 190 -4.55 -14.95 -10.73
N SER A 191 -4.10 -15.63 -9.66
CA SER A 191 -2.73 -15.48 -9.16
C SER A 191 -1.70 -15.99 -10.16
N ALA A 192 -1.93 -17.18 -10.74
CA ALA A 192 -1.02 -17.77 -11.74
C ALA A 192 -0.93 -16.92 -13.01
N LEU A 193 -2.03 -16.27 -13.40
CA LEU A 193 -2.08 -15.41 -14.57
C LEU A 193 -1.30 -14.10 -14.36
N ASN A 194 -1.45 -13.48 -13.20
CA ASN A 194 -0.66 -12.29 -12.85
C ASN A 194 0.84 -12.64 -12.69
N ASN A 195 1.18 -13.73 -12.01
CA ASN A 195 2.55 -14.18 -11.87
C ASN A 195 3.22 -14.58 -13.21
N PHE A 196 2.43 -14.92 -14.21
CA PHE A 196 2.94 -15.19 -15.57
C PHE A 196 3.31 -13.91 -16.32
N ALA A 197 2.69 -12.80 -15.97
CA ALA A 197 2.91 -11.52 -16.63
C ALA A 197 4.12 -10.74 -16.09
N VAL A 198 4.56 -11.07 -14.89
CA VAL A 198 5.76 -10.54 -14.25
C VAL A 198 6.99 -11.36 -14.66
#